data_6679cf6153f2e67ec40ea7fc332e7a78
#
_entry.id   6679cf6153f2e67ec40ea7fc332e7a78
#
_cell.length_a   1.000
_cell.length_b   1.000
_cell.length_c   1.000
_cell.angle_alpha   90.00
_cell.angle_beta   90.00
_cell.angle_gamma   90.00
#
_symmetry.space_group_name_H-M   'P 1'
#
loop_
_entity.id
_entity.type
_entity.pdbx_description
1 polymer ?
#
loop_
_entity_poly.entity_id
_entity_poly.type
_entity_poly.pdbx_seq_one_letter_code
_entity_poly.pdbx_strand_id
1 'polypeptide(L)'
;RVHADQLSDGGGAALAAEVQALSADHLEHVSDAGIAALADAGVVAVSLPLASLYLGQPPMPARRLIAGGVRVAVATDFNPGSAPSAHLPLALMLACTLQRMTPAEALKGATLHAARAVGLEAAVGSLEPGKQADFAVIDAADVDQWLYHFRPNACVMTAIGGTIAYSAA
;
A
#
# COMPACT_ATOMS: atom_id res chain seq x y z
N ARG A 1 -11.45 9.37 0.38
CA ARG A 1 -11.06 8.06 -0.16
C ARG A 1 -12.20 7.49 -0.97
N VAL A 2 -11.90 6.82 -2.06
CA VAL A 2 -12.87 6.22 -2.99
C VAL A 2 -12.50 4.75 -3.22
N HIS A 3 -13.47 3.83 -3.07
CA HIS A 3 -13.38 2.47 -3.56
C HIS A 3 -13.63 2.51 -5.08
N ALA A 4 -12.68 2.12 -5.91
CA ALA A 4 -12.69 2.42 -7.33
C ALA A 4 -12.26 1.20 -8.18
N ASP A 5 -12.97 0.99 -9.28
CA ASP A 5 -12.60 0.12 -10.40
C ASP A 5 -12.09 -1.29 -9.99
N GLN A 6 -12.72 -1.88 -8.95
CA GLN A 6 -12.35 -3.20 -8.42
C GLN A 6 -12.78 -4.35 -9.34
N LEU A 7 -14.02 -4.32 -9.82
CA LEU A 7 -14.62 -5.42 -10.59
C LEU A 7 -14.77 -5.09 -12.08
N SER A 8 -14.73 -3.82 -12.41
CA SER A 8 -14.80 -3.28 -13.78
C SER A 8 -14.30 -1.83 -13.79
N ASP A 9 -13.95 -1.29 -14.97
CA ASP A 9 -13.72 0.16 -15.13
C ASP A 9 -15.08 0.87 -15.09
N GLY A 10 -15.42 1.42 -13.92
CA GLY A 10 -16.62 2.22 -13.69
C GLY A 10 -16.37 3.73 -13.69
N GLY A 11 -15.16 4.18 -14.03
CA GLY A 11 -14.76 5.59 -13.94
C GLY A 11 -14.47 6.05 -12.52
N GLY A 12 -14.29 5.13 -11.57
CA GLY A 12 -14.02 5.44 -10.17
C GLY A 12 -12.73 6.21 -9.96
N ALA A 13 -11.69 5.91 -10.77
CA ALA A 13 -10.43 6.65 -10.76
C ALA A 13 -10.62 8.12 -11.20
N ALA A 14 -11.40 8.36 -12.25
CA ALA A 14 -11.72 9.72 -12.72
C ALA A 14 -12.53 10.50 -11.66
N LEU A 15 -13.53 9.85 -11.03
CA LEU A 15 -14.28 10.44 -9.92
C LEU A 15 -13.36 10.79 -8.74
N ALA A 16 -12.44 9.91 -8.36
CA ALA A 16 -11.47 10.18 -7.28
C ALA A 16 -10.62 11.42 -7.57
N ALA A 17 -10.20 11.59 -8.83
CA ALA A 17 -9.46 12.78 -9.27
C ALA A 17 -10.33 14.04 -9.23
N GLU A 18 -11.56 13.99 -9.74
CA GLU A 18 -12.51 15.10 -9.77
C GLU A 18 -12.83 15.65 -8.38
N VAL A 19 -13.05 14.76 -7.41
CA VAL A 19 -13.35 15.15 -6.02
C VAL A 19 -12.09 15.41 -5.19
N GLN A 20 -10.91 15.37 -5.80
CA GLN A 20 -9.62 15.55 -5.13
C GLN A 20 -9.46 14.64 -3.92
N ALA A 21 -9.81 13.37 -4.06
CA ALA A 21 -9.67 12.38 -3.00
C ALA A 21 -8.18 12.21 -2.62
N LEU A 22 -7.92 11.90 -1.35
CA LEU A 22 -6.55 11.56 -0.91
C LEU A 22 -6.08 10.25 -1.55
N SER A 23 -6.99 9.27 -1.67
CA SER A 23 -6.69 7.97 -2.28
C SER A 23 -7.87 7.36 -3.01
N ALA A 24 -7.54 6.47 -3.96
CA ALA A 24 -8.43 5.54 -4.63
C ALA A 24 -7.97 4.11 -4.35
N ASP A 25 -8.86 3.30 -3.80
CA ASP A 25 -8.57 1.95 -3.33
C ASP A 25 -8.97 0.93 -4.40
N HIS A 26 -8.26 -0.19 -4.54
CA HIS A 26 -8.41 -1.30 -5.51
C HIS A 26 -7.78 -1.01 -6.89
N LEU A 27 -8.52 -0.48 -7.85
CA LEU A 27 -8.03 -0.09 -9.18
C LEU A 27 -7.55 -1.27 -10.07
N GLU A 28 -8.03 -2.50 -9.85
CA GLU A 28 -7.68 -3.67 -10.65
C GLU A 28 -8.00 -3.46 -12.13
N HIS A 29 -9.09 -2.74 -12.44
CA HIS A 29 -9.57 -2.49 -13.80
C HIS A 29 -9.40 -1.04 -14.26
N VAL A 30 -8.51 -0.26 -13.64
CA VAL A 30 -8.29 1.15 -14.01
C VAL A 30 -7.80 1.31 -15.45
N SER A 31 -8.43 2.23 -16.20
CA SER A 31 -8.03 2.61 -17.55
C SER A 31 -6.81 3.54 -17.58
N ASP A 32 -6.18 3.68 -18.76
CA ASP A 32 -5.07 4.64 -18.94
C ASP A 32 -5.51 6.09 -18.68
N ALA A 33 -6.75 6.43 -19.06
CA ALA A 33 -7.34 7.74 -18.75
C ALA A 33 -7.50 7.94 -17.23
N GLY A 34 -7.95 6.90 -16.51
CA GLY A 34 -8.03 6.92 -15.05
C GLY A 34 -6.68 7.10 -14.39
N ILE A 35 -5.63 6.40 -14.89
CA ILE A 35 -4.25 6.55 -14.40
C ILE A 35 -3.76 7.99 -14.59
N ALA A 36 -3.96 8.58 -15.76
CA ALA A 36 -3.58 9.97 -16.03
C ALA A 36 -4.30 10.95 -15.08
N ALA A 37 -5.61 10.78 -14.90
CA ALA A 37 -6.39 11.62 -13.99
C ALA A 37 -5.91 11.54 -12.53
N LEU A 38 -5.60 10.32 -12.03
CA LEU A 38 -5.04 10.13 -10.68
C LEU A 38 -3.67 10.81 -10.53
N ALA A 39 -2.80 10.71 -11.56
CA ALA A 39 -1.48 11.32 -11.55
C ALA A 39 -1.58 12.85 -11.49
N ASP A 40 -2.38 13.45 -12.37
CA ASP A 40 -2.59 14.89 -12.45
C ASP A 40 -3.17 15.48 -11.16
N ALA A 41 -4.12 14.77 -10.53
CA ALA A 41 -4.73 15.17 -9.27
C ALA A 41 -3.87 14.83 -8.03
N GLY A 42 -2.79 14.06 -8.17
CA GLY A 42 -1.93 13.64 -7.07
C GLY A 42 -2.57 12.64 -6.11
N VAL A 43 -3.63 11.95 -6.54
CA VAL A 43 -4.35 10.92 -5.77
C VAL A 43 -3.45 9.69 -5.61
N VAL A 44 -3.41 9.12 -4.40
CA VAL A 44 -2.65 7.90 -4.12
C VAL A 44 -3.49 6.68 -4.50
N ALA A 45 -2.94 5.77 -5.31
CA ALA A 45 -3.54 4.46 -5.56
C ALA A 45 -3.24 3.53 -4.38
N VAL A 46 -4.25 2.85 -3.82
CA VAL A 46 -4.05 1.89 -2.73
C VAL A 46 -4.24 0.48 -3.26
N SER A 47 -3.14 -0.24 -3.33
CA SER A 47 -3.11 -1.66 -3.68
C SER A 47 -3.58 -2.52 -2.52
N LEU A 48 -4.46 -3.47 -2.79
CA LEU A 48 -5.07 -4.39 -1.84
C LEU A 48 -4.88 -5.85 -2.29
N PRO A 49 -3.63 -6.36 -2.31
CA PRO A 49 -3.31 -7.63 -2.97
C PRO A 49 -3.99 -8.85 -2.36
N LEU A 50 -4.30 -8.79 -1.05
CA LEU A 50 -5.00 -9.88 -0.37
C LEU A 50 -6.46 -10.02 -0.85
N ALA A 51 -7.14 -8.90 -1.10
CA ALA A 51 -8.49 -8.89 -1.64
C ALA A 51 -8.54 -9.43 -3.07
N SER A 52 -7.64 -8.95 -3.94
CA SER A 52 -7.55 -9.44 -5.33
C SER A 52 -7.29 -10.95 -5.36
N LEU A 53 -6.34 -11.45 -4.52
CA LEU A 53 -6.03 -12.86 -4.42
C LEU A 53 -7.25 -13.68 -3.93
N TYR A 54 -7.89 -13.24 -2.86
CA TYR A 54 -9.02 -13.94 -2.25
C TYR A 54 -10.24 -14.04 -3.17
N LEU A 55 -10.49 -12.97 -3.93
CA LEU A 55 -11.60 -12.89 -4.88
C LEU A 55 -11.28 -13.49 -6.27
N GLY A 56 -10.03 -13.92 -6.50
CA GLY A 56 -9.61 -14.40 -7.82
C GLY A 56 -9.62 -13.31 -8.89
N GLN A 57 -9.47 -12.04 -8.49
CA GLN A 57 -9.39 -10.90 -9.39
C GLN A 57 -7.98 -10.74 -9.98
N PRO A 58 -7.82 -10.10 -11.15
CA PRO A 58 -6.50 -9.71 -11.63
C PRO A 58 -5.83 -8.78 -10.61
N PRO A 59 -4.50 -8.85 -10.45
CA PRO A 59 -3.81 -7.93 -9.57
C PRO A 59 -3.88 -6.49 -10.12
N MET A 60 -3.96 -5.50 -9.22
CA MET A 60 -3.87 -4.09 -9.59
C MET A 60 -2.63 -3.83 -10.48
N PRO A 61 -2.74 -3.05 -11.57
CA PRO A 61 -1.64 -2.83 -12.51
C PRO A 61 -0.61 -1.82 -11.97
N ALA A 62 0.07 -2.16 -10.84
CA ALA A 62 0.97 -1.24 -10.13
C ALA A 62 2.08 -0.67 -11.02
N ARG A 63 2.65 -1.49 -11.95
CA ARG A 63 3.68 -0.98 -12.88
C ARG A 63 3.17 0.13 -13.79
N ARG A 64 1.93 0.02 -14.31
CA ARG A 64 1.32 1.06 -15.14
C ARG A 64 1.05 2.33 -14.34
N LEU A 65 0.52 2.18 -13.12
CA LEU A 65 0.26 3.30 -12.21
C LEU A 65 1.56 4.04 -11.86
N ILE A 66 2.61 3.32 -11.44
CA ILE A 66 3.91 3.91 -11.11
C ILE A 66 4.55 4.57 -12.34
N ALA A 67 4.52 3.91 -13.51
CA ALA A 67 5.04 4.48 -14.76
C ALA A 67 4.27 5.74 -15.19
N GLY A 68 2.97 5.81 -14.88
CA GLY A 68 2.13 6.99 -15.09
C GLY A 68 2.31 8.09 -14.03
N GLY A 69 3.22 7.93 -13.06
CA GLY A 69 3.50 8.94 -12.04
C GLY A 69 2.61 8.87 -10.79
N VAL A 70 1.74 7.86 -10.69
CA VAL A 70 0.86 7.66 -9.53
C VAL A 70 1.64 7.04 -8.38
N ARG A 71 1.51 7.60 -7.18
CA ARG A 71 2.03 6.98 -5.95
C ARG A 71 1.18 5.80 -5.57
N VAL A 72 1.82 4.67 -5.26
CA VAL A 72 1.12 3.44 -4.88
C VAL A 72 1.38 3.14 -3.41
N ALA A 73 0.32 3.12 -2.61
CA ALA A 73 0.31 2.56 -1.26
C ALA A 73 -0.07 1.07 -1.30
N VAL A 74 0.28 0.33 -0.25
CA VAL A 74 -0.10 -1.09 -0.09
C VAL A 74 -0.75 -1.28 1.27
N ALA A 75 -1.90 -1.94 1.30
CA ALA A 75 -2.63 -2.24 2.51
C ALA A 75 -3.25 -3.64 2.47
N THR A 76 -3.78 -4.11 3.60
CA THR A 76 -4.34 -5.46 3.74
C THR A 76 -5.79 -5.57 3.31
N ASP A 77 -6.52 -4.46 3.33
CA ASP A 77 -7.99 -4.46 3.20
C ASP A 77 -8.69 -5.39 4.21
N PHE A 78 -8.15 -5.48 5.43
CA PHE A 78 -8.65 -6.42 6.43
C PHE A 78 -10.16 -6.30 6.65
N ASN A 79 -10.90 -7.32 6.22
CA ASN A 79 -12.34 -7.42 6.39
C ASN A 79 -12.75 -8.90 6.33
N PRO A 80 -13.91 -9.28 6.91
CA PRO A 80 -14.34 -10.68 6.97
C PRO A 80 -14.81 -11.25 5.61
N GLY A 81 -15.12 -10.40 4.62
CA GLY A 81 -15.70 -10.82 3.34
C GLY A 81 -14.67 -11.19 2.29
N SER A 82 -13.70 -10.33 2.03
CA SER A 82 -12.78 -10.45 0.88
C SER A 82 -11.30 -10.41 1.22
N ALA A 83 -10.93 -10.12 2.49
CA ALA A 83 -9.53 -10.11 2.92
C ALA A 83 -9.41 -10.44 4.41
N PRO A 84 -9.69 -11.70 4.84
CA PRO A 84 -9.74 -12.06 6.25
C PRO A 84 -8.35 -12.22 6.88
N SER A 85 -7.43 -11.29 6.59
CA SER A 85 -6.06 -11.31 7.12
C SER A 85 -5.51 -9.89 7.28
N ALA A 86 -5.00 -9.58 8.46
CA ALA A 86 -4.28 -8.35 8.76
C ALA A 86 -2.76 -8.46 8.48
N HIS A 87 -2.32 -9.53 7.79
CA HIS A 87 -0.90 -9.83 7.59
C HIS A 87 -0.26 -8.91 6.53
N LEU A 88 0.12 -7.70 6.93
CA LEU A 88 0.72 -6.71 6.03
C LEU A 88 1.98 -7.22 5.30
N PRO A 89 2.93 -7.95 5.95
CA PRO A 89 4.06 -8.52 5.21
C PRO A 89 3.65 -9.38 4.01
N LEU A 90 2.60 -10.19 4.14
CA LEU A 90 2.08 -10.97 3.00
C LEU A 90 1.53 -10.07 1.89
N ALA A 91 0.82 -9.00 2.23
CA ALA A 91 0.35 -8.03 1.23
C ALA A 91 1.53 -7.41 0.45
N LEU A 92 2.63 -7.06 1.14
CA LEU A 92 3.85 -6.54 0.50
C LEU A 92 4.52 -7.57 -0.42
N MET A 93 4.63 -8.83 0.01
CA MET A 93 5.15 -9.92 -0.80
C MET A 93 4.31 -10.13 -2.07
N LEU A 94 2.98 -10.09 -1.95
CA LEU A 94 2.06 -10.20 -3.09
C LEU A 94 2.15 -8.98 -4.03
N ALA A 95 2.33 -7.78 -3.50
CA ALA A 95 2.60 -6.60 -4.32
C ALA A 95 3.89 -6.76 -5.14
N CYS A 96 4.94 -7.36 -4.57
CA CYS A 96 6.16 -7.67 -5.30
C CYS A 96 5.93 -8.78 -6.35
N THR A 97 5.33 -9.90 -5.97
CA THR A 97 5.24 -11.10 -6.83
C THR A 97 4.17 -10.98 -7.91
N LEU A 98 2.97 -10.50 -7.58
CA LEU A 98 1.84 -10.43 -8.51
C LEU A 98 1.77 -9.09 -9.25
N GLN A 99 2.11 -7.99 -8.59
CA GLN A 99 1.98 -6.64 -9.16
C GLN A 99 3.33 -6.07 -9.63
N ARG A 100 4.41 -6.83 -9.45
CA ARG A 100 5.76 -6.52 -9.90
C ARG A 100 6.32 -5.19 -9.33
N MET A 101 5.92 -4.86 -8.11
CA MET A 101 6.59 -3.78 -7.37
C MET A 101 7.98 -4.26 -6.94
N THR A 102 8.95 -3.36 -6.92
CA THR A 102 10.22 -3.66 -6.25
C THR A 102 10.02 -3.69 -4.73
N PRO A 103 10.85 -4.41 -3.95
CA PRO A 103 10.76 -4.39 -2.48
C PRO A 103 10.80 -2.97 -1.90
N ALA A 104 11.62 -2.08 -2.47
CA ALA A 104 11.71 -0.69 -2.05
C ALA A 104 10.40 0.08 -2.31
N GLU A 105 9.73 -0.15 -3.44
CA GLU A 105 8.42 0.44 -3.75
C GLU A 105 7.33 -0.10 -2.83
N ALA A 106 7.33 -1.40 -2.55
CA ALA A 106 6.39 -2.01 -1.62
C ALA A 106 6.57 -1.45 -0.20
N LEU A 107 7.81 -1.31 0.28
CA LEU A 107 8.11 -0.69 1.58
C LEU A 107 7.64 0.78 1.63
N LYS A 108 7.94 1.59 0.61
CA LYS A 108 7.42 2.96 0.51
C LYS A 108 5.89 2.96 0.48
N GLY A 109 5.29 1.97 -0.18
CA GLY A 109 3.85 1.77 -0.24
C GLY A 109 3.21 1.56 1.13
N ALA A 110 3.87 0.82 2.02
CA ALA A 110 3.37 0.57 3.38
C ALA A 110 3.71 1.67 4.39
N THR A 111 4.53 2.64 4.02
CA THR A 111 5.04 3.68 4.91
C THR A 111 4.70 5.08 4.39
N LEU A 112 5.57 5.69 3.62
CA LEU A 112 5.45 7.07 3.14
C LEU A 112 4.17 7.30 2.31
N HIS A 113 3.88 6.40 1.35
CA HIS A 113 2.70 6.55 0.49
C HIS A 113 1.41 6.18 1.25
N ALA A 114 1.47 5.23 2.20
CA ALA A 114 0.34 4.93 3.08
C ALA A 114 -0.03 6.13 3.96
N ALA A 115 0.97 6.79 4.56
CA ALA A 115 0.75 8.01 5.33
C ALA A 115 0.09 9.10 4.48
N ARG A 116 0.56 9.31 3.25
CA ARG A 116 -0.03 10.26 2.31
C ARG A 116 -1.46 9.90 1.93
N ALA A 117 -1.77 8.61 1.70
CA ALA A 117 -3.11 8.15 1.34
C ALA A 117 -4.17 8.47 2.40
N VAL A 118 -3.75 8.75 3.63
CA VAL A 118 -4.63 9.13 4.75
C VAL A 118 -4.37 10.57 5.26
N GLY A 119 -3.52 11.35 4.58
CA GLY A 119 -3.23 12.75 4.91
C GLY A 119 -2.37 12.95 6.16
N LEU A 120 -1.56 11.96 6.54
CA LEU A 120 -0.71 11.98 7.73
C LEU A 120 0.79 12.07 7.41
N GLU A 121 1.19 12.32 6.16
CA GLU A 121 2.59 12.33 5.73
C GLU A 121 3.47 13.37 6.40
N ALA A 122 2.85 14.42 6.95
CA ALA A 122 3.60 15.43 7.73
C ALA A 122 3.99 14.92 9.13
N ALA A 123 3.27 13.91 9.66
CA ALA A 123 3.46 13.42 11.02
C ALA A 123 4.13 12.05 11.10
N VAL A 124 3.87 11.16 10.14
CA VAL A 124 4.34 9.76 10.14
C VAL A 124 4.75 9.29 8.74
N GLY A 125 5.17 8.04 8.62
CA GLY A 125 5.49 7.37 7.36
C GLY A 125 6.97 7.43 6.97
N SER A 126 7.80 8.21 7.68
CA SER A 126 9.26 8.22 7.52
C SER A 126 9.93 8.62 8.83
N LEU A 127 11.19 8.18 9.01
CA LEU A 127 12.02 8.56 10.14
C LEU A 127 12.79 9.85 9.80
N GLU A 128 12.15 10.98 10.04
CA GLU A 128 12.68 12.30 9.77
C GLU A 128 12.55 13.20 11.01
N PRO A 129 13.48 14.17 11.23
CA PRO A 129 13.33 15.14 12.29
C PRO A 129 11.98 15.88 12.21
N GLY A 130 11.27 15.94 13.32
CA GLY A 130 9.96 16.61 13.42
C GLY A 130 8.76 15.68 13.23
N LYS A 131 8.96 14.44 12.77
CA LYS A 131 7.91 13.41 12.71
C LYS A 131 7.86 12.56 13.97
N GLN A 132 6.77 11.83 14.16
CA GLN A 132 6.64 10.87 15.25
C GLN A 132 7.65 9.73 15.06
N ALA A 133 8.24 9.28 16.15
CA ALA A 133 9.17 8.17 16.17
C ALA A 133 8.40 6.83 16.21
N ASP A 134 7.66 6.56 15.12
CA ASP A 134 6.92 5.31 14.91
C ASP A 134 7.74 4.42 13.97
N PHE A 135 8.22 3.28 14.47
CA PHE A 135 9.01 2.36 13.64
C PHE A 135 8.85 0.92 14.08
N ALA A 136 9.18 0.01 13.16
CA ALA A 136 9.31 -1.42 13.43
C ALA A 136 10.74 -1.87 13.10
N VAL A 137 11.27 -2.77 13.92
CA VAL A 137 12.54 -3.48 13.65
C VAL A 137 12.21 -4.86 13.13
N ILE A 138 12.77 -5.17 11.98
CA ILE A 138 12.53 -6.43 11.26
C ILE A 138 13.80 -7.26 11.31
N ASP A 139 13.68 -8.53 11.70
CA ASP A 139 14.78 -9.52 11.69
C ASP A 139 15.01 -10.01 10.24
N ALA A 140 15.71 -9.19 9.47
CA ALA A 140 16.15 -9.47 8.12
C ALA A 140 17.38 -8.61 7.81
N ALA A 141 18.26 -9.09 6.93
CA ALA A 141 19.47 -8.35 6.56
C ALA A 141 19.13 -7.07 5.75
N ASP A 142 18.10 -7.13 4.94
CA ASP A 142 17.60 -6.03 4.13
C ASP A 142 16.13 -6.25 3.74
N VAL A 143 15.56 -5.28 3.03
CA VAL A 143 14.15 -5.31 2.58
C VAL A 143 13.92 -6.43 1.56
N ASP A 144 14.87 -6.69 0.68
CA ASP A 144 14.76 -7.72 -0.36
C ASP A 144 14.66 -9.10 0.30
N GLN A 145 15.52 -9.38 1.27
CA GLN A 145 15.51 -10.64 2.02
C GLN A 145 14.23 -10.78 2.86
N TRP A 146 13.77 -9.70 3.49
CA TRP A 146 12.52 -9.72 4.23
C TRP A 146 11.33 -10.09 3.34
N LEU A 147 11.18 -9.44 2.21
CA LEU A 147 10.03 -9.63 1.31
C LEU A 147 10.18 -10.85 0.38
N TYR A 148 11.34 -11.50 0.36
CA TYR A 148 11.53 -12.76 -0.36
C TYR A 148 10.93 -13.95 0.38
N HIS A 149 10.95 -13.93 1.71
CA HIS A 149 10.53 -15.06 2.54
C HIS A 149 9.09 -14.91 3.04
N PHE A 150 8.28 -15.95 2.87
CA PHE A 150 6.91 -16.02 3.42
C PHE A 150 6.95 -16.34 4.93
N ARG A 151 7.64 -15.51 5.70
CA ARG A 151 7.71 -15.67 7.16
C ARG A 151 6.41 -15.18 7.81
N PRO A 152 5.85 -15.91 8.80
CA PRO A 152 4.65 -15.49 9.52
C PRO A 152 4.81 -14.14 10.20
N ASN A 153 5.96 -13.90 10.84
CA ASN A 153 6.34 -12.63 11.44
C ASN A 153 7.86 -12.52 11.50
N ALA A 154 8.39 -11.40 11.09
CA ALA A 154 9.79 -11.05 11.24
C ALA A 154 9.98 -9.78 12.09
N CYS A 155 8.90 -9.18 12.60
CA CYS A 155 8.98 -8.01 13.46
C CYS A 155 9.45 -8.42 14.86
N VAL A 156 10.56 -7.86 15.31
CA VAL A 156 11.13 -8.11 16.63
C VAL A 156 10.92 -6.95 17.61
N MET A 157 10.58 -5.75 17.12
CA MET A 157 10.26 -4.61 17.98
C MET A 157 9.39 -3.61 17.24
N THR A 158 8.47 -2.96 17.95
CA THR A 158 7.78 -1.76 17.48
C THR A 158 7.88 -0.64 18.50
N ALA A 159 8.01 0.59 18.01
CA ALA A 159 7.89 1.80 18.81
C ALA A 159 6.78 2.69 18.25
N ILE A 160 6.05 3.36 19.15
CA ILE A 160 5.00 4.32 18.84
C ILE A 160 5.29 5.60 19.64
N GLY A 161 5.43 6.71 18.96
CA GLY A 161 5.81 7.98 19.59
C GLY A 161 7.12 7.90 20.38
N GLY A 162 8.07 7.06 19.95
CA GLY A 162 9.34 6.81 20.64
C GLY A 162 9.25 5.85 21.84
N THR A 163 8.08 5.34 22.17
CA THR A 163 7.89 4.36 23.26
C THR A 163 7.81 2.94 22.67
N ILE A 164 8.58 2.00 23.23
CA ILE A 164 8.52 0.59 22.82
C ILE A 164 7.15 0.02 23.18
N ALA A 165 6.38 -0.35 22.15
CA ALA A 165 5.04 -0.94 22.29
C ALA A 165 5.08 -2.46 22.24
N TYR A 166 6.09 -3.05 21.57
CA TYR A 166 6.31 -4.48 21.46
C TYR A 166 7.78 -4.79 21.36
N SER A 167 8.23 -5.85 22.02
CA SER A 167 9.55 -6.45 21.83
C SER A 167 9.38 -7.97 21.89
N ALA A 168 9.94 -8.68 20.90
CA ALA A 168 10.07 -10.13 20.96
C ALA A 168 11.03 -10.50 22.10
N ALA A 169 10.68 -11.54 22.88
CA ALA A 169 11.51 -12.07 23.96
C ALA A 169 12.71 -12.84 23.39
#